data_e80822088c65df8cab06a5cf9e7d8f86
#
_entry.id   e80822088c65df8cab06a5cf9e7d8f86
#
_cell.length_a   1.000
_cell.length_b   1.000
_cell.length_c   1.000
_cell.angle_alpha   90.00
_cell.angle_beta   90.00
_cell.angle_gamma   90.00
#
_symmetry.space_group_name_H-M   'P 1'
#
loop_
_entity.id
_entity.type
_entity.pdbx_description
1 polymer ?
#
loop_
_entity_poly.entity_id
_entity_poly.type
_entity_poly.pdbx_seq_one_letter_code
_entity_poly.pdbx_strand_id
1 'polypeptide(L)'
;MPRAEIRRQAKADSQATKKFNMTFESFENTLKEARNQERQRAIDYSVRHFTSALAIVLHDKWGFGHETLKLALLQIGDTYDSICKGYLNDSDIRATILKETGLDLDRRISAES
;
A
#
# COMPACT_ATOMS: atom_id res chain seq x y z
N MET A 1 -37.47 -5.40 47.23
CA MET A 1 -36.45 -6.26 46.61
C MET A 1 -35.30 -6.48 47.54
N PRO A 2 -34.83 -7.71 47.71
CA PRO A 2 -33.63 -7.97 48.47
C PRO A 2 -32.42 -7.30 47.81
N ARG A 3 -31.56 -6.75 48.63
CA ARG A 3 -30.34 -6.06 48.14
C ARG A 3 -29.46 -6.97 47.28
N ALA A 4 -29.46 -8.27 47.50
CA ALA A 4 -28.69 -9.24 46.73
C ALA A 4 -29.14 -9.34 45.26
N GLU A 5 -30.47 -9.24 45.00
CA GLU A 5 -30.99 -9.25 43.63
C GLU A 5 -30.63 -7.97 42.86
N ILE A 6 -30.69 -6.83 43.53
CA ILE A 6 -30.30 -5.54 42.91
C ILE A 6 -28.82 -5.56 42.51
N ARG A 7 -27.94 -6.12 43.37
CA ARG A 7 -26.52 -6.26 43.06
C ARG A 7 -26.27 -7.22 41.91
N ARG A 8 -26.99 -8.33 41.84
CA ARG A 8 -26.89 -9.31 40.74
C ARG A 8 -27.29 -8.70 39.42
N GLN A 9 -28.38 -7.95 39.42
CA GLN A 9 -28.84 -7.31 38.18
C GLN A 9 -27.88 -6.22 37.70
N ALA A 10 -27.37 -5.38 38.61
CA ALA A 10 -26.37 -4.37 38.26
C ALA A 10 -25.09 -5.00 37.70
N LYS A 11 -24.66 -6.13 38.25
CA LYS A 11 -23.50 -6.86 37.77
C LYS A 11 -23.73 -7.47 36.39
N ALA A 12 -24.93 -8.06 36.17
CA ALA A 12 -25.31 -8.62 34.87
C ALA A 12 -25.34 -7.55 33.78
N ASP A 13 -25.92 -6.37 34.07
CA ASP A 13 -26.00 -5.24 33.15
C ASP A 13 -24.60 -4.72 32.80
N SER A 14 -23.72 -4.63 33.82
CA SER A 14 -22.33 -4.21 33.61
C SER A 14 -21.56 -5.20 32.71
N GLN A 15 -21.75 -6.50 32.90
CA GLN A 15 -21.12 -7.53 32.07
C GLN A 15 -21.66 -7.52 30.63
N ALA A 16 -22.97 -7.32 30.47
CA ALA A 16 -23.58 -7.20 29.12
C ALA A 16 -23.04 -6.00 28.37
N THR A 17 -22.86 -4.85 29.04
CA THR A 17 -22.27 -3.65 28.46
C THR A 17 -20.83 -3.89 28.04
N LYS A 18 -20.03 -4.55 28.87
CA LYS A 18 -18.65 -4.91 28.54
C LYS A 18 -18.57 -5.81 27.31
N LYS A 19 -19.42 -6.85 27.25
CA LYS A 19 -19.48 -7.75 26.09
C LYS A 19 -19.86 -7.00 24.82
N PHE A 20 -20.82 -6.08 24.90
CA PHE A 20 -21.24 -5.27 23.76
C PHE A 20 -20.08 -4.41 23.25
N ASN A 21 -19.37 -3.73 24.15
CA ASN A 21 -18.24 -2.89 23.81
C ASN A 21 -17.09 -3.69 23.17
N MET A 22 -16.78 -4.86 23.72
CA MET A 22 -15.75 -5.75 23.16
C MET A 22 -16.15 -6.26 21.78
N THR A 23 -17.42 -6.60 21.57
CA THR A 23 -17.92 -7.05 20.27
C THR A 23 -17.85 -5.94 19.24
N PHE A 24 -18.18 -4.71 19.63
CA PHE A 24 -18.10 -3.54 18.76
C PHE A 24 -16.67 -3.25 18.35
N GLU A 25 -15.72 -3.30 19.31
CA GLU A 25 -14.29 -3.13 19.02
C GLU A 25 -13.78 -4.22 18.07
N SER A 26 -14.16 -5.49 18.29
CA SER A 26 -13.81 -6.59 17.40
C SER A 26 -14.33 -6.37 15.99
N PHE A 27 -15.55 -5.88 15.86
CA PHE A 27 -16.16 -5.55 14.57
C PHE A 27 -15.39 -4.44 13.87
N GLU A 28 -15.06 -3.35 14.58
CA GLU A 28 -14.26 -2.25 14.03
C GLU A 28 -12.89 -2.74 13.57
N ASN A 29 -12.20 -3.55 14.36
CA ASN A 29 -10.90 -4.11 14.03
C ASN A 29 -10.98 -5.01 12.79
N THR A 30 -12.03 -5.83 12.69
CA THR A 30 -12.27 -6.67 11.51
C THR A 30 -12.46 -5.82 10.25
N LEU A 31 -13.23 -4.74 10.35
CA LEU A 31 -13.41 -3.80 9.22
C LEU A 31 -12.10 -3.13 8.82
N LYS A 32 -11.29 -2.70 9.78
CA LYS A 32 -9.99 -2.09 9.51
C LYS A 32 -9.05 -3.08 8.83
N GLU A 33 -9.00 -4.32 9.31
CA GLU A 33 -8.20 -5.38 8.70
C GLU A 33 -8.66 -5.69 7.28
N ALA A 34 -9.98 -5.79 7.05
CA ALA A 34 -10.52 -6.04 5.72
C ALA A 34 -10.15 -4.91 4.74
N ARG A 35 -10.26 -3.65 5.18
CA ARG A 35 -9.87 -2.49 4.37
C ARG A 35 -8.37 -2.50 4.06
N ASN A 36 -7.55 -2.84 5.06
CA ASN A 36 -6.10 -2.92 4.88
C ASN A 36 -5.73 -4.05 3.91
N GLN A 37 -6.41 -5.20 4.00
CA GLN A 37 -6.19 -6.33 3.09
C GLN A 37 -6.59 -5.98 1.66
N GLU A 38 -7.73 -5.31 1.46
CA GLU A 38 -8.16 -4.86 0.13
C GLU A 38 -7.16 -3.85 -0.46
N ARG A 39 -6.69 -2.91 0.36
CA ARG A 39 -5.69 -1.94 -0.06
C ARG A 39 -4.39 -2.63 -0.44
N GLN A 40 -3.95 -3.60 0.36
CA GLN A 40 -2.72 -4.34 0.10
C GLN A 40 -2.83 -5.16 -1.19
N ARG A 41 -3.98 -5.82 -1.42
CA ARG A 41 -4.24 -6.56 -2.67
C ARG A 41 -4.20 -5.65 -3.89
N ALA A 42 -4.78 -4.45 -3.78
CA ALA A 42 -4.77 -3.48 -4.86
C ALA A 42 -3.34 -3.01 -5.17
N ILE A 43 -2.55 -2.76 -4.14
CA ILE A 43 -1.14 -2.37 -4.27
C ILE A 43 -0.35 -3.51 -4.93
N ASP A 44 -0.48 -4.74 -4.42
CA ASP A 44 0.22 -5.91 -4.95
C ASP A 44 -0.15 -6.16 -6.42
N TYR A 45 -1.42 -6.02 -6.77
CA TYR A 45 -1.91 -6.14 -8.13
C TYR A 45 -1.26 -5.09 -9.04
N SER A 46 -1.25 -3.84 -8.61
CA SER A 46 -0.67 -2.72 -9.37
C SER A 46 0.82 -2.89 -9.57
N VAL A 47 1.55 -3.26 -8.52
CA VAL A 47 3.00 -3.49 -8.58
C VAL A 47 3.31 -4.65 -9.54
N ARG A 48 2.55 -5.74 -9.45
CA ARG A 48 2.74 -6.91 -10.31
C ARG A 48 2.54 -6.57 -11.78
N HIS A 49 1.46 -5.87 -12.12
CA HIS A 49 1.18 -5.49 -13.50
C HIS A 49 2.17 -4.46 -14.03
N PHE A 50 2.56 -3.50 -13.21
CA PHE A 50 3.57 -2.53 -13.60
C PHE A 50 4.93 -3.19 -13.85
N THR A 51 5.32 -4.13 -13.00
CA THR A 51 6.55 -4.92 -13.18
C THR A 51 6.52 -5.71 -14.47
N SER A 52 5.39 -6.34 -14.79
CA SER A 52 5.21 -7.07 -16.05
C SER A 52 5.35 -6.15 -17.26
N ALA A 53 4.74 -4.96 -17.21
CA ALA A 53 4.83 -3.97 -18.26
C ALA A 53 6.29 -3.49 -18.47
N LEU A 54 6.98 -3.19 -17.36
CA LEU A 54 8.40 -2.82 -17.41
C LEU A 54 9.25 -3.93 -18.04
N ALA A 55 9.05 -5.16 -17.57
CA ALA A 55 9.82 -6.31 -18.03
C ALA A 55 9.66 -6.54 -19.54
N ILE A 56 8.42 -6.53 -20.02
CA ILE A 56 8.16 -6.79 -21.46
C ILE A 56 8.70 -5.67 -22.34
N VAL A 57 8.60 -4.42 -21.93
CA VAL A 57 9.11 -3.29 -22.68
C VAL A 57 10.65 -3.31 -22.72
N LEU A 58 11.28 -3.52 -21.56
CA LEU A 58 12.75 -3.58 -21.49
C LEU A 58 13.30 -4.75 -22.31
N HIS A 59 12.61 -5.88 -22.33
CA HIS A 59 13.00 -7.02 -23.13
C HIS A 59 12.76 -6.81 -24.63
N ASP A 60 11.55 -6.44 -25.02
CA ASP A 60 11.16 -6.37 -26.44
C ASP A 60 11.73 -5.14 -27.15
N LYS A 61 11.76 -3.99 -26.49
CA LYS A 61 12.15 -2.72 -27.11
C LYS A 61 13.61 -2.36 -26.87
N TRP A 62 14.18 -2.78 -25.73
CA TRP A 62 15.52 -2.42 -25.32
C TRP A 62 16.50 -3.59 -25.38
N GLY A 63 16.03 -4.80 -25.69
CA GLY A 63 16.86 -5.97 -25.87
C GLY A 63 17.47 -6.55 -24.61
N PHE A 64 16.86 -6.27 -23.45
CA PHE A 64 17.38 -6.79 -22.18
C PHE A 64 17.18 -8.30 -22.09
N GLY A 65 18.25 -9.05 -21.86
CA GLY A 65 18.20 -10.49 -21.59
C GLY A 65 17.98 -10.79 -20.12
N HIS A 66 18.10 -12.07 -19.75
CA HIS A 66 17.81 -12.54 -18.39
C HIS A 66 18.58 -11.78 -17.31
N GLU A 67 19.89 -11.68 -17.41
CA GLU A 67 20.73 -11.05 -16.38
C GLU A 67 20.52 -9.53 -16.31
N THR A 68 20.47 -8.87 -17.46
CA THR A 68 20.27 -7.42 -17.54
C THR A 68 18.88 -7.04 -17.03
N LEU A 69 17.86 -7.80 -17.39
CA LEU A 69 16.48 -7.58 -16.95
C LEU A 69 16.36 -7.76 -15.43
N LYS A 70 16.94 -8.84 -14.91
CA LYS A 70 16.96 -9.13 -13.47
C LYS A 70 17.61 -7.98 -12.70
N LEU A 71 18.77 -7.51 -13.16
CA LEU A 71 19.49 -6.42 -12.53
C LEU A 71 18.68 -5.12 -12.54
N ALA A 72 18.09 -4.79 -13.69
CA ALA A 72 17.25 -3.60 -13.83
C ALA A 72 16.05 -3.62 -12.90
N LEU A 73 15.35 -4.75 -12.82
CA LEU A 73 14.19 -4.88 -11.96
C LEU A 73 14.56 -4.80 -10.47
N LEU A 74 15.69 -5.40 -10.08
CA LEU A 74 16.18 -5.29 -8.69
C LEU A 74 16.53 -3.83 -8.34
N GLN A 75 17.20 -3.11 -9.21
CA GLN A 75 17.54 -1.70 -9.00
C GLN A 75 16.31 -0.82 -8.93
N ILE A 76 15.32 -1.06 -9.78
CA ILE A 76 14.04 -0.34 -9.76
C ILE A 76 13.31 -0.60 -8.43
N GLY A 77 13.27 -1.86 -7.99
CA GLY A 77 12.65 -2.23 -6.73
C GLY A 77 13.33 -1.58 -5.53
N ASP A 78 14.65 -1.57 -5.49
CA ASP A 78 15.41 -0.93 -4.41
C ASP A 78 15.19 0.58 -4.38
N THR A 79 15.15 1.21 -5.55
CA THR A 79 14.88 2.65 -5.67
C THR A 79 13.46 2.98 -5.21
N TYR A 80 12.47 2.19 -5.61
CA TYR A 80 11.08 2.34 -5.18
C TYR A 80 10.97 2.23 -3.65
N ASP A 81 11.62 1.23 -3.07
CA ASP A 81 11.63 1.03 -1.62
C ASP A 81 12.24 2.24 -0.90
N SER A 82 13.33 2.80 -1.43
CA SER A 82 13.98 3.99 -0.88
C SER A 82 13.07 5.23 -0.94
N ILE A 83 12.29 5.38 -1.98
CA ILE A 83 11.30 6.45 -2.10
C ILE A 83 10.21 6.27 -1.04
N CYS A 84 9.68 5.06 -0.90
CA CYS A 84 8.62 4.76 0.07
C CYS A 84 9.08 4.97 1.52
N LYS A 85 10.34 4.67 1.82
CA LYS A 85 10.93 4.86 3.15
C LYS A 85 11.37 6.29 3.43
N GLY A 86 11.31 7.17 2.44
CA GLY A 86 11.71 8.56 2.59
C GLY A 86 13.21 8.82 2.47
N TYR A 87 14.01 7.83 2.07
CA TYR A 87 15.44 8.02 1.84
C TYR A 87 15.73 8.80 0.56
N LEU A 88 14.83 8.70 -0.42
CA LEU A 88 14.86 9.47 -1.65
C LEU A 88 13.59 10.31 -1.75
N ASN A 89 13.73 11.56 -2.15
CA ASN A 89 12.61 12.47 -2.31
C ASN A 89 12.11 12.41 -3.74
N ASP A 90 10.83 12.05 -3.92
CA ASP A 90 10.20 11.92 -5.24
C ASP A 90 10.23 13.24 -6.02
N SER A 91 9.98 14.37 -5.36
CA SER A 91 10.04 15.69 -6.01
C SER A 91 11.43 16.00 -6.55
N ASP A 92 12.48 15.64 -5.83
CA ASP A 92 13.87 15.83 -6.26
C ASP A 92 14.20 14.95 -7.46
N ILE A 93 13.72 13.72 -7.48
CA ILE A 93 13.89 12.80 -8.62
C ILE A 93 13.23 13.38 -9.86
N ARG A 94 11.99 13.84 -9.75
CA ARG A 94 11.24 14.44 -10.86
C ARG A 94 11.92 15.69 -11.40
N ALA A 95 12.40 16.55 -10.51
CA ALA A 95 13.16 17.74 -10.88
C ALA A 95 14.48 17.40 -11.58
N THR A 96 15.18 16.37 -11.11
CA THR A 96 16.42 15.89 -11.71
C THR A 96 16.18 15.35 -13.13
N ILE A 97 15.15 14.55 -13.32
CA ILE A 97 14.79 14.00 -14.64
C ILE A 97 14.43 15.14 -15.60
N LEU A 98 13.66 16.11 -15.15
CA LEU A 98 13.30 17.26 -15.96
C LEU A 98 14.56 18.05 -16.39
N LYS A 99 15.48 18.30 -15.46
CA LYS A 99 16.72 19.03 -15.71
C LYS A 99 17.64 18.30 -16.67
N GLU A 100 17.80 16.99 -16.48
CA GLU A 100 18.78 16.21 -17.26
C GLU A 100 18.25 15.76 -18.62
N THR A 101 16.96 15.49 -18.74
CA THR A 101 16.36 14.93 -19.95
C THR A 101 15.34 15.84 -20.63
N GLY A 102 14.86 16.86 -19.94
CA GLY A 102 13.77 17.70 -20.43
C GLY A 102 12.40 17.06 -20.30
N LEU A 103 12.29 15.86 -19.75
CA LEU A 103 11.03 15.17 -19.58
C LEU A 103 10.37 15.56 -18.25
N ASP A 104 9.16 16.08 -18.33
CA ASP A 104 8.37 16.46 -17.17
C ASP A 104 7.44 15.30 -16.75
N LEU A 105 7.80 14.60 -15.66
CA LEU A 105 7.02 13.48 -15.14
C LEU A 105 5.72 13.91 -14.47
N ASP A 106 5.57 15.21 -14.12
CA ASP A 106 4.35 15.72 -13.53
C ASP A 106 3.25 15.95 -14.59
N ARG A 107 3.61 16.00 -15.85
CA ARG A 107 2.66 16.09 -16.95
C ARG A 107 2.31 14.72 -17.49
N ARG A 108 1.09 14.61 -18.00
CA ARG A 108 0.67 13.39 -18.69
C ARG A 108 1.57 13.15 -19.91
N ILE A 109 2.26 12.03 -19.92
CA ILE A 109 3.12 11.63 -21.02
C ILE A 109 2.23 11.15 -22.18
N SER A 110 2.38 11.80 -23.35
CA SER A 110 1.66 11.40 -24.56
C SER A 110 2.65 11.12 -25.68
N ALA A 111 2.27 10.24 -26.59
CA ALA A 111 3.10 9.87 -27.73
C ALA A 111 3.31 11.03 -28.73
N GLU A 112 2.51 12.08 -28.63
CA GLU A 112 2.57 13.24 -29.52
C GLU A 112 3.43 14.38 -28.98
N SER A 113 3.97 14.23 -27.77
CA SER A 113 4.80 15.26 -27.15
C SER A 113 6.26 15.24 -27.61
#